data_50fd95380175837c697697e381e5a5cf
#
_entry.id   50fd95380175837c697697e381e5a5cf
#
_cell.length_a   1.000
_cell.length_b   1.000
_cell.length_c   1.000
_cell.angle_alpha   90.00
_cell.angle_beta   90.00
_cell.angle_gamma   90.00
#
_symmetry.space_group_name_H-M   'P 1'
#
loop_
_entity.id
_entity.type
_entity.pdbx_description
1 polymer ?
#
loop_
_entity_poly.entity_id
_entity_poly.type
_entity_poly.pdbx_seq_one_letter_code
_entity_poly.pdbx_strand_id
1 'polypeptide(L)'
;MSGQIKNVSGVPASLKLENMFFSKIEYFREEDFQKTDYTIQFNREIKKSEENPQKYRVALEANIKDKNGRMELNIEIVGIFTSDYDEQDVDLIKSIIQDNTTAILFPYLRSQISLVTTQPEFSPIILPPMNIVEMFKEK
;
A
#
# COMPACT_ATOMS: atom_id res chain seq x y z
N MET A 1 7.44 -12.65 5.60
CA MET A 1 8.45 -12.08 6.52
C MET A 1 7.76 -11.67 7.83
N SER A 2 8.28 -12.13 8.93
CA SER A 2 7.72 -11.72 10.21
C SER A 2 8.53 -10.58 10.79
N GLY A 3 7.85 -9.56 11.29
CA GLY A 3 8.46 -8.44 11.95
C GLY A 3 8.07 -8.44 13.42
N GLN A 4 9.00 -8.09 14.26
CA GLN A 4 8.74 -7.90 15.67
C GLN A 4 8.68 -6.42 15.97
N ILE A 5 7.54 -5.97 16.50
CA ILE A 5 7.29 -4.56 16.76
C ILE A 5 7.06 -4.38 18.25
N LYS A 6 7.74 -3.41 18.82
CA LYS A 6 7.48 -3.05 20.21
C LYS A 6 6.46 -1.93 20.24
N ASN A 7 5.40 -2.11 21.01
CA ASN A 7 4.42 -1.07 21.21
C ASN A 7 4.94 -0.02 22.18
N VAL A 8 4.17 1.04 22.38
CA VAL A 8 4.57 2.15 23.25
C VAL A 8 4.71 1.77 24.72
N SER A 9 4.13 0.66 25.14
CA SER A 9 4.28 0.17 26.50
C SER A 9 5.47 -0.79 26.66
N GLY A 10 6.22 -1.02 25.57
CA GLY A 10 7.36 -1.92 25.59
C GLY A 10 7.03 -3.39 25.45
N VAL A 11 5.75 -3.73 25.31
CA VAL A 11 5.34 -5.12 25.13
C VAL A 11 5.63 -5.53 23.68
N PRO A 12 6.44 -6.56 23.46
CA PRO A 12 6.70 -7.01 22.11
C PRO A 12 5.45 -7.63 21.49
N ALA A 13 5.25 -7.34 20.22
CA ALA A 13 4.17 -7.90 19.44
C ALA A 13 4.69 -8.25 18.08
N SER A 14 4.13 -9.26 17.45
CA SER A 14 4.54 -9.66 16.11
C SER A 14 3.43 -9.41 15.11
N LEU A 15 3.84 -8.94 13.96
CA LEU A 15 2.99 -8.75 12.80
C LEU A 15 3.65 -9.53 11.68
N LYS A 16 2.93 -10.51 11.14
CA LYS A 16 3.47 -11.41 10.11
C LYS A 16 2.72 -11.23 8.80
N LEU A 17 3.46 -10.99 7.73
CA LEU A 17 2.91 -11.01 6.38
C LEU A 17 2.81 -12.45 5.91
N GLU A 18 1.59 -12.95 5.79
CA GLU A 18 1.34 -14.33 5.38
C GLU A 18 1.33 -14.48 3.86
N ASN A 19 0.77 -13.49 3.18
CA ASN A 19 0.60 -13.53 1.73
C ASN A 19 0.49 -12.11 1.19
N MET A 20 0.92 -11.94 -0.05
CA MET A 20 0.89 -10.65 -0.72
C MET A 20 0.70 -10.87 -2.20
N PHE A 21 -0.18 -10.10 -2.81
CA PHE A 21 -0.41 -10.19 -4.26
C PHE A 21 -0.97 -8.89 -4.79
N PHE A 22 -0.83 -8.68 -6.08
CA PHE A 22 -1.48 -7.56 -6.75
C PHE A 22 -2.84 -8.03 -7.25
N SER A 23 -3.88 -7.44 -6.71
CA SER A 23 -5.27 -7.76 -7.06
C SER A 23 -5.71 -7.05 -8.33
N LYS A 24 -5.04 -5.96 -8.68
CA LYS A 24 -5.40 -5.15 -9.83
C LYS A 24 -4.15 -4.50 -10.39
N ILE A 25 -3.95 -4.62 -11.69
CA ILE A 25 -2.98 -3.85 -12.46
C ILE A 25 -3.66 -3.49 -13.77
N GLU A 26 -4.09 -2.24 -13.90
CA GLU A 26 -4.76 -1.73 -15.09
C GLU A 26 -3.98 -0.54 -15.59
N TYR A 27 -3.33 -0.68 -16.72
CA TYR A 27 -2.51 0.36 -17.30
C TYR A 27 -2.98 0.68 -18.71
N PHE A 28 -3.23 1.96 -18.92
CA PHE A 28 -3.61 2.50 -20.21
C PHE A 28 -2.71 3.67 -20.57
N ARG A 29 -2.31 3.73 -21.82
CA ARG A 29 -1.51 4.83 -22.33
C ARG A 29 -1.88 5.06 -23.78
N GLU A 30 -2.16 6.31 -24.16
CA GLU A 30 -2.36 6.66 -25.55
C GLU A 30 -1.05 6.58 -26.32
N GLU A 31 -1.16 6.29 -27.61
CA GLU A 31 -0.03 6.02 -28.48
C GLU A 31 1.00 7.16 -28.52
N ASP A 32 0.52 8.39 -28.57
CA ASP A 32 1.36 9.57 -28.68
C ASP A 32 1.61 10.26 -27.33
N PHE A 33 1.26 9.61 -26.23
CA PHE A 33 1.46 10.18 -24.92
C PHE A 33 2.95 10.42 -24.62
N GLN A 34 3.27 11.61 -24.18
CA GLN A 34 4.58 11.94 -23.64
C GLN A 34 4.42 12.29 -22.19
N LYS A 35 5.38 11.87 -21.37
CA LYS A 35 5.33 12.08 -19.94
C LYS A 35 5.21 13.56 -19.62
N THR A 36 4.11 13.91 -18.99
CA THR A 36 3.81 15.26 -18.53
C THR A 36 3.51 15.22 -17.04
N ASP A 37 2.78 16.22 -16.58
CA ASP A 37 2.33 16.23 -15.18
C ASP A 37 1.27 15.16 -14.97
N TYR A 38 1.37 14.47 -13.86
CA TYR A 38 0.38 13.47 -13.46
C TYR A 38 0.04 13.67 -11.97
N THR A 39 -1.12 13.18 -11.60
CA THR A 39 -1.57 13.16 -10.21
C THR A 39 -1.60 11.74 -9.69
N ILE A 40 -1.33 11.58 -8.41
CA ILE A 40 -1.36 10.28 -7.75
C ILE A 40 -2.32 10.38 -6.58
N GLN A 41 -3.21 9.40 -6.49
CA GLN A 41 -4.11 9.27 -5.36
C GLN A 41 -3.93 7.88 -4.76
N PHE A 42 -3.84 7.82 -3.43
CA PHE A 42 -3.73 6.56 -2.71
C PHE A 42 -5.00 6.30 -1.94
N ASN A 43 -5.41 5.03 -1.91
CA ASN A 43 -6.53 4.57 -1.11
C ASN A 43 -6.09 3.34 -0.31
N ARG A 44 -6.67 3.17 0.85
CA ARG A 44 -6.36 2.06 1.74
C ARG A 44 -7.63 1.50 2.35
N GLU A 45 -7.70 0.17 2.41
CA GLU A 45 -8.79 -0.52 3.10
C GLU A 45 -8.20 -1.61 3.97
N ILE A 46 -8.64 -1.66 5.21
CA ILE A 46 -8.20 -2.66 6.18
C ILE A 46 -9.42 -3.38 6.71
N LYS A 47 -9.43 -4.69 6.55
CA LYS A 47 -10.51 -5.54 7.03
C LYS A 47 -9.98 -6.58 8.00
N LYS A 48 -10.61 -6.69 9.16
CA LYS A 48 -10.32 -7.72 10.13
C LYS A 48 -11.17 -8.95 9.78
N SER A 49 -10.58 -10.14 9.85
CA SER A 49 -11.32 -11.37 9.63
C SER A 49 -12.33 -11.60 10.73
N GLU A 50 -13.54 -11.97 10.37
CA GLU A 50 -14.57 -12.34 11.35
C GLU A 50 -14.28 -13.70 11.99
N GLU A 51 -13.68 -14.61 11.22
CA GLU A 51 -13.38 -15.97 11.69
C GLU A 51 -12.13 -16.00 12.56
N ASN A 52 -11.15 -15.16 12.26
CA ASN A 52 -9.89 -15.10 12.99
C ASN A 52 -9.54 -13.64 13.28
N PRO A 53 -9.84 -13.16 14.51
CA PRO A 53 -9.64 -11.75 14.85
C PRO A 53 -8.19 -11.28 14.84
N GLN A 54 -7.23 -12.19 14.68
CA GLN A 54 -5.83 -11.84 14.56
C GLN A 54 -5.39 -11.68 13.10
N LYS A 55 -6.29 -11.94 12.16
CA LYS A 55 -5.99 -11.90 10.73
C LYS A 55 -6.60 -10.67 10.09
N TYR A 56 -5.78 -9.98 9.28
CA TYR A 56 -6.17 -8.74 8.61
C TYR A 56 -5.88 -8.82 7.13
N ARG A 57 -6.80 -8.24 6.34
CA ARG A 57 -6.58 -8.02 4.92
C ARG A 57 -6.38 -6.53 4.70
N VAL A 58 -5.25 -6.16 4.14
CA VAL A 58 -4.91 -4.76 3.89
C VAL A 58 -4.75 -4.58 2.38
N ALA A 59 -5.54 -3.67 1.81
CA ALA A 59 -5.45 -3.30 0.41
C ALA A 59 -4.93 -1.86 0.31
N LEU A 60 -3.90 -1.67 -0.49
CA LEU A 60 -3.33 -0.36 -0.75
C LEU A 60 -3.36 -0.13 -2.24
N GLU A 61 -4.05 0.92 -2.67
CA GLU A 61 -4.25 1.22 -4.08
C GLU A 61 -3.60 2.55 -4.44
N ALA A 62 -3.00 2.60 -5.63
CA ALA A 62 -2.54 3.84 -6.24
C ALA A 62 -3.29 4.04 -7.55
N ASN A 63 -3.79 5.25 -7.74
CA ASN A 63 -4.37 5.68 -9.00
C ASN A 63 -3.52 6.83 -9.53
N ILE A 64 -2.94 6.64 -10.71
CA ILE A 64 -2.06 7.62 -11.34
C ILE A 64 -2.71 8.04 -12.66
N LYS A 65 -2.92 9.33 -12.83
CA LYS A 65 -3.53 9.87 -14.03
C LYS A 65 -2.72 11.01 -14.59
N ASP A 66 -2.56 11.00 -15.90
CA ASP A 66 -2.11 12.17 -16.63
C ASP A 66 -3.18 13.27 -16.58
N LYS A 67 -2.73 14.52 -16.63
CA LYS A 67 -3.61 15.69 -16.56
C LYS A 67 -4.74 15.66 -17.58
N ASN A 68 -4.49 15.11 -18.76
CA ASN A 68 -5.47 15.08 -19.86
C ASN A 68 -6.09 13.70 -20.07
N GLY A 69 -5.88 12.77 -19.14
CA GLY A 69 -6.47 11.43 -19.25
C GLY A 69 -5.84 10.54 -20.30
N ARG A 70 -4.64 10.88 -20.76
CA ARG A 70 -3.96 10.14 -21.83
C ARG A 70 -3.15 8.96 -21.31
N MET A 71 -3.00 8.87 -20.02
CA MET A 71 -2.37 7.74 -19.33
C MET A 71 -3.08 7.55 -18.00
N GLU A 72 -3.33 6.30 -17.66
CA GLU A 72 -3.91 5.97 -16.36
C GLU A 72 -3.36 4.62 -15.89
N LEU A 73 -2.99 4.56 -14.63
CA LEU A 73 -2.58 3.34 -13.96
C LEU A 73 -3.38 3.18 -12.68
N ASN A 74 -4.11 2.08 -12.58
CA ASN A 74 -4.78 1.66 -11.34
C ASN A 74 -4.11 0.38 -10.87
N ILE A 75 -3.55 0.42 -9.68
CA ILE A 75 -2.80 -0.72 -9.16
C ILE A 75 -3.12 -0.90 -7.69
N GLU A 76 -3.44 -2.12 -7.31
CA GLU A 76 -3.76 -2.46 -5.93
C GLU A 76 -2.93 -3.64 -5.48
N ILE A 77 -2.31 -3.50 -4.31
CA ILE A 77 -1.62 -4.58 -3.63
C ILE A 77 -2.43 -4.98 -2.40
N VAL A 78 -2.54 -6.28 -2.18
CA VAL A 78 -3.23 -6.84 -1.02
C VAL A 78 -2.23 -7.64 -0.21
N GLY A 79 -2.21 -7.37 1.10
CA GLY A 79 -1.43 -8.16 2.04
C GLY A 79 -2.35 -8.81 3.05
N ILE A 80 -2.07 -10.07 3.34
CA ILE A 80 -2.74 -10.81 4.41
C ILE A 80 -1.77 -10.91 5.57
N PHE A 81 -2.17 -10.37 6.71
CA PHE A 81 -1.33 -10.28 7.89
C PHE A 81 -1.95 -11.01 9.06
N THR A 82 -1.11 -11.54 9.93
CA THR A 82 -1.53 -12.03 11.24
C THR A 82 -0.81 -11.25 12.31
N SER A 83 -1.48 -11.03 13.42
CA SER A 83 -0.97 -10.26 14.54
C SER A 83 -1.30 -10.98 15.83
N ASP A 84 -0.35 -10.99 16.77
CA ASP A 84 -0.57 -11.54 18.10
C ASP A 84 -0.74 -10.46 19.17
N TYR A 85 -1.14 -9.25 18.74
CA TYR A 85 -1.42 -8.17 19.69
C TYR A 85 -2.58 -8.55 20.61
N ASP A 86 -2.39 -8.23 21.90
CA ASP A 86 -3.46 -8.36 22.88
C ASP A 86 -4.46 -7.21 22.69
N GLU A 87 -5.75 -7.53 22.74
CA GLU A 87 -6.81 -6.58 22.43
C GLU A 87 -7.21 -5.64 23.57
N GLN A 88 -6.34 -5.40 24.54
CA GLN A 88 -6.68 -4.54 25.67
C GLN A 88 -6.84 -3.06 25.29
N ASP A 89 -6.14 -2.60 24.25
CA ASP A 89 -6.32 -1.24 23.73
C ASP A 89 -6.59 -1.32 22.24
N VAL A 90 -7.87 -1.40 21.89
CA VAL A 90 -8.31 -1.60 20.51
C VAL A 90 -7.89 -0.46 19.61
N ASP A 91 -7.99 0.78 20.09
CA ASP A 91 -7.67 1.95 19.26
C ASP A 91 -6.17 2.03 18.97
N LEU A 92 -5.33 1.77 19.96
CA LEU A 92 -3.89 1.77 19.79
C LEU A 92 -3.45 0.66 18.85
N ILE A 93 -3.98 -0.55 19.03
CA ILE A 93 -3.65 -1.69 18.18
C ILE A 93 -4.08 -1.42 16.75
N LYS A 94 -5.27 -0.88 16.55
CA LYS A 94 -5.77 -0.54 15.23
C LYS A 94 -4.83 0.45 14.52
N SER A 95 -4.39 1.48 15.24
CA SER A 95 -3.45 2.46 14.68
C SER A 95 -2.13 1.82 14.28
N ILE A 96 -1.58 0.96 15.14
CA ILE A 96 -0.33 0.25 14.88
C ILE A 96 -0.46 -0.64 13.65
N ILE A 97 -1.54 -1.40 13.56
CA ILE A 97 -1.80 -2.28 12.42
C ILE A 97 -1.89 -1.46 11.13
N GLN A 98 -2.65 -0.37 11.14
CA GLN A 98 -2.80 0.48 9.97
C GLN A 98 -1.46 1.01 9.48
N ASP A 99 -0.67 1.55 10.38
CA ASP A 99 0.58 2.21 10.00
C ASP A 99 1.64 1.21 9.54
N ASN A 100 1.79 0.11 10.27
CA ASN A 100 2.84 -0.85 9.95
C ASN A 100 2.55 -1.67 8.72
N THR A 101 1.31 -2.10 8.50
CA THR A 101 0.96 -2.84 7.30
C THR A 101 1.12 -1.98 6.05
N THR A 102 0.73 -0.71 6.14
CA THR A 102 0.92 0.24 5.05
C THR A 102 2.40 0.41 4.72
N ALA A 103 3.23 0.59 5.75
CA ALA A 103 4.67 0.75 5.57
C ALA A 103 5.33 -0.49 4.96
N ILE A 104 4.82 -1.68 5.28
CA ILE A 104 5.33 -2.93 4.71
C ILE A 104 4.96 -3.06 3.24
N LEU A 105 3.72 -2.73 2.88
CA LEU A 105 3.22 -2.92 1.51
C LEU A 105 3.70 -1.86 0.53
N PHE A 106 3.92 -0.64 1.00
CA PHE A 106 4.22 0.48 0.10
C PHE A 106 5.45 0.28 -0.79
N PRO A 107 6.58 -0.23 -0.29
CA PRO A 107 7.75 -0.44 -1.14
C PRO A 107 7.48 -1.38 -2.31
N TYR A 108 6.65 -2.39 -2.11
CA TYR A 108 6.28 -3.31 -3.20
C TYR A 108 5.40 -2.63 -4.22
N LEU A 109 4.44 -1.81 -3.76
CA LEU A 109 3.59 -1.03 -4.65
C LEU A 109 4.43 -0.07 -5.48
N ARG A 110 5.34 0.64 -4.85
CA ARG A 110 6.23 1.59 -5.50
C ARG A 110 7.07 0.92 -6.59
N SER A 111 7.65 -0.23 -6.29
CA SER A 111 8.46 -0.99 -7.25
C SER A 111 7.64 -1.45 -8.44
N GLN A 112 6.42 -1.92 -8.19
CA GLN A 112 5.57 -2.41 -9.25
C GLN A 112 5.10 -1.26 -10.17
N ILE A 113 4.85 -0.10 -9.62
CA ILE A 113 4.51 1.08 -10.43
C ILE A 113 5.63 1.39 -11.42
N SER A 114 6.87 1.40 -10.95
CA SER A 114 8.02 1.63 -11.82
C SER A 114 8.14 0.55 -12.88
N LEU A 115 7.95 -0.70 -12.49
CA LEU A 115 8.07 -1.83 -13.42
C LEU A 115 7.00 -1.77 -14.52
N VAL A 116 5.74 -1.53 -14.16
CA VAL A 116 4.64 -1.49 -15.11
C VAL A 116 4.80 -0.33 -16.09
N THR A 117 5.30 0.81 -15.63
CA THR A 117 5.44 2.00 -16.47
C THR A 117 6.75 2.03 -17.25
N THR A 118 7.62 1.04 -17.08
CA THR A 118 8.82 0.88 -17.89
C THR A 118 8.43 0.28 -19.24
N GLN A 119 8.32 1.13 -20.25
CA GLN A 119 7.88 0.73 -21.58
C GLN A 119 8.89 1.26 -22.61
N PRO A 120 8.94 0.66 -23.83
CA PRO A 120 9.81 1.19 -24.88
C PRO A 120 9.55 2.68 -25.10
N GLU A 121 10.61 3.45 -25.19
CA GLU A 121 10.58 4.90 -25.45
C GLU A 121 9.83 5.72 -24.38
N PHE A 122 9.65 5.15 -23.20
CA PHE A 122 8.95 5.82 -22.11
C PHE A 122 9.69 5.56 -20.79
N SER A 123 10.03 6.64 -20.10
CA SER A 123 10.71 6.53 -18.81
C SER A 123 9.73 6.04 -17.72
N PRO A 124 10.17 5.18 -16.82
CA PRO A 124 9.29 4.72 -15.74
C PRO A 124 8.86 5.85 -14.82
N ILE A 125 7.70 5.68 -14.21
CA ILE A 125 7.26 6.56 -13.15
C ILE A 125 7.92 6.10 -11.87
N ILE A 126 8.73 6.97 -11.29
CA ILE A 126 9.44 6.71 -10.05
C ILE A 126 8.83 7.62 -9.00
N LEU A 127 8.16 7.03 -8.02
CA LEU A 127 7.58 7.81 -6.94
C LEU A 127 8.70 8.39 -6.08
N PRO A 128 8.62 9.69 -5.73
CA PRO A 128 9.62 10.27 -4.84
C PRO A 128 9.51 9.65 -3.46
N PRO A 129 10.56 9.78 -2.63
CA PRO A 129 10.44 9.40 -1.23
C PRO A 129 9.28 10.16 -0.59
N MET A 130 8.40 9.42 0.05
CA MET A 130 7.23 10.01 0.70
C MET A 130 6.86 9.22 1.94
N ASN A 131 6.28 9.89 2.90
CA ASN A 131 5.79 9.25 4.10
C ASN A 131 4.33 8.86 3.89
N ILE A 132 4.11 7.65 3.39
CA ILE A 132 2.76 7.17 3.07
C ILE A 132 1.87 7.12 4.31
N VAL A 133 2.44 6.83 5.47
CA VAL A 133 1.69 6.77 6.72
C VAL A 133 1.13 8.15 7.08
N GLU A 134 1.95 9.19 6.97
CA GLU A 134 1.51 10.55 7.23
C GLU A 134 0.44 11.01 6.24
N MET A 135 0.54 10.60 5.00
CA MET A 135 -0.45 10.96 3.98
C MET A 135 -1.85 10.48 4.36
N PHE A 136 -1.97 9.29 4.93
CA PHE A 136 -3.26 8.77 5.35
C PHE A 136 -3.78 9.43 6.63
N LYS A 137 -2.90 9.97 7.46
CA LYS A 137 -3.32 10.69 8.67
C LYS A 137 -3.93 12.05 8.37
N GLU A 138 -3.59 12.64 7.25
CA GLU A 138 -4.09 13.96 6.85
C GLU A 138 -5.47 13.93 6.22
N LYS A 139 -6.03 12.76 6.04
CA LYS A 139 -7.35 12.60 5.42
C LYS A 139 -8.49 12.60 6.43
#